data_36922306e292a17787e5b239a630354e
#
_entry.id   36922306e292a17787e5b239a630354e
#
_cell.length_a   1.000
_cell.length_b   1.000
_cell.length_c   1.000
_cell.angle_alpha   90.00
_cell.angle_beta   90.00
_cell.angle_gamma   90.00
#
_symmetry.space_group_name_H-M   'P 1'
#
loop_
_entity.id
_entity.type
_entity.pdbx_description
1 polymer ?
#
loop_
_entity_poly.entity_id
_entity_poly.type
_entity_poly.pdbx_seq_one_letter_code
_entity_poly.pdbx_strand_id
1 'polypeptide(L)'
;MGGEVKWIKIVTNIFDDEKIRFIEKTPNGDETIVIWFRILCLAGKSNSQGMLMLTERVPYTEEMLSAIFDRDIMAVKTALALFSQLEMIEIVDNRIMISNWEKHQNVDKLEQLRNANAKRVANYRAKQLPEKAEPAKGEIKPDVEQKPRKAFIPPTVEQVELYVKTAGLDVNAKAFVSFYESKEWMVGKNKMVNWQAGC
;
A
#
# COMPACT_ATOMS: atom_id res chain seq x y z
N MET A 1 -18.73 -4.37 7.89
CA MET A 1 -17.51 -4.68 8.68
C MET A 1 -16.31 -4.15 7.91
N GLY A 2 -15.68 -3.08 8.40
CA GLY A 2 -14.41 -2.59 7.85
C GLY A 2 -13.33 -3.65 8.03
N GLY A 3 -12.55 -3.93 6.98
CA GLY A 3 -11.48 -4.92 7.05
C GLY A 3 -10.45 -4.54 8.12
N GLU A 4 -9.97 -5.52 8.89
CA GLU A 4 -8.94 -5.34 9.91
C GLU A 4 -7.69 -4.68 9.32
N VAL A 5 -7.25 -3.58 9.92
CA VAL A 5 -6.01 -2.90 9.54
C VAL A 5 -4.84 -3.69 10.15
N LYS A 6 -4.06 -4.34 9.29
CA LYS A 6 -2.95 -5.22 9.72
C LYS A 6 -1.63 -4.50 9.94
N TRP A 7 -1.51 -3.25 9.54
CA TRP A 7 -0.28 -2.46 9.65
C TRP A 7 -0.60 -0.97 9.73
N ILE A 8 0.27 -0.23 10.36
CA ILE A 8 0.26 1.23 10.42
C ILE A 8 1.53 1.76 9.73
N LYS A 9 1.45 2.99 9.25
CA LYS A 9 2.59 3.65 8.62
C LYS A 9 3.40 4.38 9.68
N ILE A 10 4.69 4.07 9.76
CA ILE A 10 5.66 4.77 10.59
C ILE A 10 6.75 5.31 9.65
N VAL A 11 7.11 6.58 9.79
CA VAL A 11 8.19 7.19 9.01
C VAL A 11 9.55 6.69 9.53
N THR A 12 10.51 6.50 8.63
CA THR A 12 11.84 5.92 9.00
C THR A 12 12.67 6.84 9.87
N ASN A 13 12.38 8.15 9.86
CA ASN A 13 13.05 9.17 10.66
C ASN A 13 12.24 9.59 11.90
N ILE A 14 11.39 8.70 12.45
CA ILE A 14 10.54 9.02 13.61
C ILE A 14 11.36 9.44 14.84
N PHE A 15 12.57 8.89 15.00
CA PHE A 15 13.48 9.24 16.10
C PHE A 15 14.22 10.57 15.90
N ASP A 16 14.08 11.21 14.73
CA ASP A 16 14.55 12.57 14.49
C ASP A 16 13.48 13.63 14.86
N ASP A 17 12.24 13.19 15.13
CA ASP A 17 11.15 14.07 15.55
C ASP A 17 11.45 14.69 16.91
N GLU A 18 11.24 16.01 17.03
CA GLU A 18 11.58 16.77 18.24
C GLU A 18 10.83 16.30 19.49
N LYS A 19 9.56 15.87 19.33
CA LYS A 19 8.73 15.37 20.42
C LYS A 19 9.24 14.01 20.89
N ILE A 20 9.59 13.11 19.99
CA ILE A 20 10.16 11.80 20.32
C ILE A 20 11.52 11.96 21.00
N ARG A 21 12.40 12.82 20.47
CA ARG A 21 13.71 13.11 21.09
C ARG A 21 13.57 13.75 22.45
N PHE A 22 12.52 14.56 22.70
CA PHE A 22 12.23 15.10 24.01
C PHE A 22 11.82 13.98 24.98
N ILE A 23 10.93 13.07 24.55
CA ILE A 23 10.48 11.93 25.37
C ILE A 23 11.66 11.03 25.75
N GLU A 24 12.57 10.73 24.82
CA GLU A 24 13.78 9.92 25.09
C GLU A 24 14.62 10.45 26.24
N LYS A 25 14.65 11.77 26.44
CA LYS A 25 15.41 12.44 27.50
C LYS A 25 14.67 12.50 28.86
N THR A 26 13.40 12.10 28.91
CA THR A 26 12.64 12.07 30.15
C THR A 26 12.95 10.82 30.98
N PRO A 27 12.75 10.82 32.30
CA PRO A 27 12.78 9.60 33.09
C PRO A 27 11.79 8.58 32.51
N ASN A 28 12.24 7.33 32.31
CA ASN A 28 11.46 6.26 31.67
C ASN A 28 11.05 6.55 30.21
N GLY A 29 11.86 7.34 29.47
CA GLY A 29 11.61 7.70 28.09
C GLY A 29 11.39 6.50 27.17
N ASP A 30 12.20 5.46 27.30
CA ASP A 30 12.08 4.22 26.51
C ASP A 30 10.72 3.55 26.75
N GLU A 31 10.27 3.45 28.00
CA GLU A 31 8.96 2.89 28.33
C GLU A 31 7.83 3.77 27.76
N THR A 32 7.96 5.08 27.85
CA THR A 32 6.99 6.04 27.27
C THR A 32 6.91 5.88 25.76
N ILE A 33 8.03 5.72 25.06
CA ILE A 33 8.03 5.46 23.61
C ILE A 33 7.37 4.12 23.27
N VAL A 34 7.61 3.07 24.05
CA VAL A 34 6.92 1.79 23.86
C VAL A 34 5.40 1.95 24.04
N ILE A 35 4.96 2.71 25.04
CA ILE A 35 3.53 3.03 25.24
C ILE A 35 3.00 3.78 24.00
N TRP A 36 3.74 4.75 23.46
CA TRP A 36 3.34 5.48 22.24
C TRP A 36 3.10 4.53 21.06
N PHE A 37 4.03 3.64 20.77
CA PHE A 37 3.87 2.67 19.69
C PHE A 37 2.69 1.71 19.91
N ARG A 38 2.45 1.29 21.16
CA ARG A 38 1.26 0.48 21.50
C ARG A 38 -0.04 1.23 21.24
N ILE A 39 -0.10 2.53 21.57
CA ILE A 39 -1.23 3.41 21.28
C ILE A 39 -1.45 3.51 19.77
N LEU A 40 -0.40 3.73 18.97
CA LEU A 40 -0.49 3.77 17.51
C LEU A 40 -1.04 2.46 16.93
N CYS A 41 -0.53 1.32 17.40
CA CYS A 41 -1.02 0.00 16.98
C CYS A 41 -2.49 -0.21 17.35
N LEU A 42 -2.90 0.22 18.55
CA LEU A 42 -4.26 0.09 19.04
C LEU A 42 -5.24 0.96 18.24
N ALA A 43 -4.85 2.20 17.92
CA ALA A 43 -5.63 3.09 17.05
C ALA A 43 -5.77 2.52 15.63
N GLY A 44 -4.71 1.93 15.08
CA GLY A 44 -4.77 1.22 13.80
C GLY A 44 -5.72 0.03 13.83
N LYS A 45 -5.68 -0.77 14.91
CA LYS A 45 -6.57 -1.93 15.09
C LYS A 45 -8.04 -1.53 15.22
N SER A 46 -8.32 -0.47 15.99
CA SER A 46 -9.70 0.01 16.18
C SER A 46 -10.30 0.60 14.89
N ASN A 47 -9.46 1.08 13.96
CA ASN A 47 -9.84 1.68 12.69
C ASN A 47 -10.91 2.79 12.82
N SER A 48 -10.82 3.57 13.89
CA SER A 48 -11.77 4.62 14.29
C SER A 48 -11.16 6.02 14.12
N GLN A 49 -10.51 6.27 13.00
CA GLN A 49 -9.91 7.58 12.65
C GLN A 49 -8.94 8.13 13.72
N GLY A 50 -8.18 7.24 14.34
CA GLY A 50 -7.22 7.60 15.39
C GLY A 50 -7.79 7.61 16.81
N MET A 51 -9.06 7.38 17.00
CA MET A 51 -9.65 7.20 18.33
C MET A 51 -9.33 5.81 18.89
N LEU A 52 -9.01 5.76 20.17
CA LEU A 52 -8.79 4.51 20.89
C LEU A 52 -10.12 3.92 21.35
N MET A 53 -10.66 2.99 20.57
CA MET A 53 -11.95 2.37 20.81
C MET A 53 -11.82 0.86 20.99
N LEU A 54 -12.37 0.33 22.09
CA LEU A 54 -12.49 -1.12 22.32
C LEU A 54 -13.58 -1.72 21.43
N THR A 55 -14.71 -1.03 21.35
CA THR A 55 -15.83 -1.33 20.46
C THR A 55 -16.30 -0.01 19.83
N GLU A 56 -17.24 -0.05 18.89
CA GLU A 56 -17.79 1.17 18.26
C GLU A 56 -18.34 2.20 19.26
N ARG A 57 -18.67 1.77 20.49
CA ARG A 57 -19.30 2.63 21.51
C ARG A 57 -18.48 2.81 22.78
N VAL A 58 -17.47 1.97 23.01
CA VAL A 58 -16.71 1.94 24.25
C VAL A 58 -15.29 2.40 23.99
N PRO A 59 -14.90 3.59 24.47
CA PRO A 59 -13.50 4.04 24.40
C PRO A 59 -12.63 3.25 25.39
N TYR A 60 -11.33 3.15 25.10
CA TYR A 60 -10.36 2.65 26.06
C TYR A 60 -10.17 3.65 27.21
N THR A 61 -10.20 3.15 28.44
CA THR A 61 -9.83 3.91 29.64
C THR A 61 -8.35 3.70 29.97
N GLU A 62 -7.80 4.53 30.84
CA GLU A 62 -6.41 4.43 31.32
C GLU A 62 -6.14 3.07 31.98
N GLU A 63 -7.10 2.56 32.76
CA GLU A 63 -7.01 1.25 33.41
C GLU A 63 -6.99 0.10 32.38
N MET A 64 -7.83 0.20 31.34
CA MET A 64 -7.83 -0.78 30.25
C MET A 64 -6.50 -0.74 29.49
N LEU A 65 -5.95 0.46 29.25
CA LEU A 65 -4.66 0.58 28.57
C LEU A 65 -3.53 0.01 29.43
N SER A 66 -3.53 0.26 30.74
CA SER A 66 -2.58 -0.34 31.69
C SER A 66 -2.62 -1.87 31.63
N ALA A 67 -3.81 -2.45 31.69
CA ALA A 67 -3.99 -3.90 31.63
C ALA A 67 -3.55 -4.50 30.28
N ILE A 68 -3.92 -3.89 29.15
CA ILE A 68 -3.59 -4.39 27.80
C ILE A 68 -2.10 -4.23 27.50
N PHE A 69 -1.49 -3.14 27.96
CA PHE A 69 -0.08 -2.87 27.74
C PHE A 69 0.83 -3.62 28.71
N ASP A 70 0.26 -4.21 29.77
CA ASP A 70 1.00 -4.82 30.86
C ASP A 70 2.03 -3.83 31.44
N ARG A 71 1.53 -2.67 31.83
CA ARG A 71 2.32 -1.56 32.37
C ARG A 71 1.63 -0.97 33.59
N ASP A 72 2.44 -0.44 34.48
CA ASP A 72 1.92 0.25 35.66
C ASP A 72 0.97 1.40 35.27
N ILE A 73 -0.10 1.55 36.03
CA ILE A 73 -1.14 2.57 35.76
C ILE A 73 -0.56 3.99 35.83
N MET A 74 0.41 4.23 36.72
CA MET A 74 1.05 5.54 36.84
C MET A 74 1.94 5.83 35.64
N ALA A 75 2.63 4.81 35.11
CA ALA A 75 3.42 4.95 33.90
C ALA A 75 2.53 5.31 32.70
N VAL A 76 1.38 4.64 32.55
CA VAL A 76 0.42 4.95 31.49
C VAL A 76 -0.17 6.35 31.64
N LYS A 77 -0.60 6.74 32.83
CA LYS A 77 -1.13 8.10 33.10
C LYS A 77 -0.10 9.18 32.82
N THR A 78 1.13 8.99 33.27
CA THR A 78 2.24 9.93 33.02
C THR A 78 2.52 10.05 31.52
N ALA A 79 2.56 8.92 30.81
CA ALA A 79 2.76 8.90 29.36
C ALA A 79 1.63 9.65 28.61
N LEU A 80 0.37 9.40 28.95
CA LEU A 80 -0.78 10.08 28.34
C LEU A 80 -0.78 11.59 28.63
N ALA A 81 -0.45 12.00 29.85
CA ALA A 81 -0.30 13.41 30.22
C ALA A 81 0.80 14.07 29.36
N LEU A 82 1.94 13.42 29.22
CA LEU A 82 3.06 13.91 28.39
C LEU A 82 2.68 14.00 26.90
N PHE A 83 2.02 12.98 26.35
CA PHE A 83 1.56 13.00 24.95
C PHE A 83 0.53 14.11 24.71
N SER A 84 -0.37 14.37 25.66
CA SER A 84 -1.33 15.48 25.59
C SER A 84 -0.61 16.83 25.62
N GLN A 85 0.36 17.01 26.52
CA GLN A 85 1.17 18.23 26.62
C GLN A 85 1.99 18.50 25.36
N LEU A 86 2.47 17.44 24.68
CA LEU A 86 3.18 17.52 23.41
C LEU A 86 2.24 17.57 22.18
N GLU A 87 0.94 17.69 22.37
CA GLU A 87 -0.05 17.72 21.28
C GLU A 87 0.06 16.49 20.34
N MET A 88 0.41 15.34 20.89
CA MET A 88 0.45 14.07 20.17
C MET A 88 -0.89 13.36 20.23
N ILE A 89 -1.62 13.57 21.31
CA ILE A 89 -3.00 13.10 21.52
C ILE A 89 -3.89 14.24 22.01
N GLU A 90 -5.17 14.09 21.76
CA GLU A 90 -6.24 14.91 22.32
C GLU A 90 -7.15 14.04 23.18
N ILE A 91 -7.58 14.56 24.34
CA ILE A 91 -8.52 13.87 25.21
C ILE A 91 -9.78 14.71 25.30
N VAL A 92 -10.86 14.26 24.67
CA VAL A 92 -12.16 14.93 24.62
C VAL A 92 -13.24 13.96 25.09
N ASP A 93 -14.05 14.36 26.05
CA ASP A 93 -15.11 13.51 26.61
C ASP A 93 -14.62 12.11 27.02
N ASN A 94 -13.49 12.04 27.69
CA ASN A 94 -12.83 10.78 28.09
C ASN A 94 -12.46 9.85 26.94
N ARG A 95 -12.34 10.38 25.74
CA ARG A 95 -11.87 9.65 24.52
C ARG A 95 -10.49 10.14 24.16
N ILE A 96 -9.60 9.19 23.97
CA ILE A 96 -8.23 9.46 23.54
C ILE A 96 -8.19 9.38 22.03
N MET A 97 -7.73 10.43 21.37
CA MET A 97 -7.57 10.52 19.91
C MET A 97 -6.15 10.94 19.56
N ILE A 98 -5.56 10.31 18.57
CA ILE A 98 -4.23 10.69 18.07
C ILE A 98 -4.38 11.90 17.15
N SER A 99 -3.63 12.97 17.48
CA SER A 99 -3.63 14.19 16.68
C SER A 99 -3.10 13.92 15.26
N ASN A 100 -3.77 14.51 14.26
CA ASN A 100 -3.37 14.40 12.84
C ASN A 100 -3.27 12.95 12.29
N TRP A 101 -4.01 11.99 12.85
CA TRP A 101 -3.98 10.58 12.45
C TRP A 101 -4.14 10.38 10.95
N GLU A 102 -5.13 11.01 10.34
CA GLU A 102 -5.43 10.88 8.91
C GLU A 102 -4.24 11.33 8.03
N LYS A 103 -3.61 12.45 8.40
CA LYS A 103 -2.44 12.97 7.70
C LYS A 103 -1.27 11.98 7.71
N HIS A 104 -1.03 11.30 8.83
CA HIS A 104 0.07 10.36 8.99
C HIS A 104 -0.23 9.00 8.38
N GLN A 105 -1.46 8.51 8.46
CA GLN A 105 -1.85 7.18 7.98
C GLN A 105 -2.35 7.16 6.53
N ASN A 106 -2.61 8.30 5.88
CA ASN A 106 -3.18 8.39 4.54
C ASN A 106 -4.43 7.49 4.38
N VAL A 107 -5.33 7.52 5.35
CA VAL A 107 -6.52 6.65 5.42
C VAL A 107 -7.32 6.71 4.12
N ASP A 108 -7.56 7.92 3.61
CA ASP A 108 -8.28 8.13 2.34
C ASP A 108 -7.61 7.46 1.15
N LYS A 109 -6.28 7.53 1.06
CA LYS A 109 -5.53 6.94 -0.04
C LYS A 109 -5.52 5.41 0.00
N LEU A 110 -5.48 4.84 1.22
CA LEU A 110 -5.59 3.39 1.42
C LEU A 110 -6.99 2.88 1.09
N GLU A 111 -8.01 3.62 1.45
CA GLU A 111 -9.42 3.29 1.13
C GLU A 111 -9.67 3.40 -0.37
N GLN A 112 -9.19 4.45 -1.03
CA GLN A 112 -9.23 4.58 -2.49
C GLN A 112 -8.51 3.43 -3.21
N LEU A 113 -7.33 3.01 -2.73
CA LEU A 113 -6.60 1.86 -3.28
C LEU A 113 -7.34 0.54 -3.07
N ARG A 114 -7.95 0.32 -1.88
CA ARG A 114 -8.78 -0.86 -1.60
C ARG A 114 -10.00 -0.89 -2.50
N ASN A 115 -10.71 0.23 -2.65
CA ASN A 115 -11.88 0.35 -3.51
C ASN A 115 -11.51 0.16 -4.98
N ALA A 116 -10.39 0.71 -5.44
CA ALA A 116 -9.88 0.49 -6.79
C ALA A 116 -9.50 -0.98 -7.05
N ASN A 117 -8.85 -1.64 -6.09
CA ASN A 117 -8.51 -3.06 -6.19
C ASN A 117 -9.75 -3.96 -6.11
N ALA A 118 -10.71 -3.66 -5.24
CA ALA A 118 -11.98 -4.37 -5.16
C ALA A 118 -12.76 -4.28 -6.49
N LYS A 119 -12.83 -3.10 -7.10
CA LYS A 119 -13.42 -2.91 -8.43
C LYS A 119 -12.68 -3.69 -9.52
N ARG A 120 -11.34 -3.73 -9.50
CA ARG A 120 -10.56 -4.52 -10.45
C ARG A 120 -10.83 -6.02 -10.31
N VAL A 121 -10.88 -6.54 -9.09
CA VAL A 121 -11.18 -7.95 -8.82
C VAL A 121 -12.61 -8.29 -9.20
N ALA A 122 -13.59 -7.44 -8.90
CA ALA A 122 -14.97 -7.62 -9.30
C ALA A 122 -15.13 -7.65 -10.84
N ASN A 123 -14.49 -6.71 -11.54
CA ASN A 123 -14.49 -6.68 -13.00
C ASN A 123 -13.76 -7.90 -13.62
N TYR A 124 -12.69 -8.39 -12.99
CA TYR A 124 -12.00 -9.59 -13.44
C TYR A 124 -12.89 -10.83 -13.27
N ARG A 125 -13.55 -10.97 -12.11
CA ARG A 125 -14.49 -12.09 -11.85
C ARG A 125 -15.71 -12.03 -12.76
N ALA A 126 -16.27 -10.84 -12.99
CA ALA A 126 -17.41 -10.66 -13.92
C ALA A 126 -17.05 -11.05 -15.36
N LYS A 127 -15.78 -10.84 -15.77
CA LYS A 127 -15.30 -11.26 -17.10
C LYS A 127 -14.95 -12.75 -17.18
N GLN A 128 -14.80 -13.45 -16.07
CA GLN A 128 -14.45 -14.89 -16.02
C GLN A 128 -15.63 -15.81 -15.73
N LEU A 129 -16.82 -15.28 -15.41
CA LEU A 129 -18.02 -16.09 -15.35
C LEU A 129 -18.44 -16.44 -16.78
N PRO A 130 -18.30 -17.70 -17.21
CA PRO A 130 -18.92 -18.12 -18.47
C PRO A 130 -20.42 -18.05 -18.27
N GLU A 131 -21.06 -17.25 -19.08
CA GLU A 131 -22.50 -17.26 -19.27
C GLU A 131 -22.90 -18.71 -19.53
N LYS A 132 -23.63 -19.32 -18.58
CA LYS A 132 -24.23 -20.64 -18.79
C LYS A 132 -25.15 -20.53 -19.99
N ALA A 133 -24.74 -21.15 -21.06
CA ALA A 133 -25.50 -21.31 -22.28
C ALA A 133 -26.83 -22.03 -21.99
N GLU A 134 -27.95 -21.44 -22.36
CA GLU A 134 -29.12 -22.15 -22.84
C GLU A 134 -29.24 -21.93 -24.34
N PRO A 135 -29.68 -22.95 -25.11
CA PRO A 135 -29.56 -22.94 -26.56
C PRO A 135 -30.84 -22.42 -27.21
N ALA A 136 -30.75 -21.41 -28.03
CA ALA A 136 -31.59 -21.29 -29.21
C ALA A 136 -31.27 -20.09 -30.11
N LYS A 137 -30.91 -20.46 -31.35
CA LYS A 137 -31.24 -19.84 -32.64
C LYS A 137 -30.95 -18.35 -32.89
N GLY A 138 -29.95 -18.17 -33.73
CA GLY A 138 -30.07 -17.34 -34.97
C GLY A 138 -30.15 -15.83 -34.77
N GLU A 139 -29.07 -15.15 -35.00
CA GLU A 139 -28.95 -14.10 -36.01
C GLU A 139 -27.58 -13.39 -35.85
N ILE A 140 -26.88 -13.39 -36.93
CA ILE A 140 -25.60 -12.72 -37.16
C ILE A 140 -25.86 -11.23 -37.21
N LYS A 141 -25.22 -10.42 -36.37
CA LYS A 141 -24.91 -9.00 -36.61
C LYS A 141 -23.53 -8.64 -36.17
N PRO A 142 -22.85 -7.72 -36.86
CA PRO A 142 -21.42 -7.75 -37.06
C PRO A 142 -20.64 -6.88 -36.07
N ASP A 143 -19.38 -7.30 -35.87
CA ASP A 143 -18.19 -6.53 -35.57
C ASP A 143 -18.31 -5.20 -34.80
N VAL A 144 -17.88 -5.24 -33.55
CA VAL A 144 -17.20 -4.10 -32.94
C VAL A 144 -15.72 -4.51 -32.81
N GLU A 145 -14.90 -3.92 -33.64
CA GLU A 145 -13.44 -4.06 -33.70
C GLU A 145 -12.80 -3.96 -32.32
N GLN A 146 -12.45 -5.08 -31.75
CA GLN A 146 -11.39 -5.13 -30.77
C GLN A 146 -10.07 -5.00 -31.54
N LYS A 147 -9.40 -3.84 -31.43
CA LYS A 147 -8.04 -3.69 -31.93
C LYS A 147 -7.20 -4.84 -31.42
N PRO A 148 -6.65 -5.70 -32.28
CA PRO A 148 -5.79 -6.79 -31.87
C PRO A 148 -4.57 -6.21 -31.16
N ARG A 149 -4.24 -6.72 -29.99
CA ARG A 149 -2.93 -6.48 -29.37
C ARG A 149 -1.93 -6.97 -30.41
N LYS A 150 -1.12 -6.08 -30.98
CA LYS A 150 -0.08 -6.43 -31.95
C LYS A 150 0.77 -7.52 -31.33
N ALA A 151 0.75 -8.71 -31.93
CA ALA A 151 1.63 -9.80 -31.53
C ALA A 151 3.07 -9.30 -31.69
N PHE A 152 3.91 -9.53 -30.68
CA PHE A 152 5.33 -9.19 -30.77
C PHE A 152 5.94 -9.96 -31.94
N ILE A 153 6.52 -9.22 -32.87
CA ILE A 153 7.26 -9.78 -34.02
C ILE A 153 8.75 -9.53 -33.74
N PRO A 154 9.56 -10.58 -33.61
CA PRO A 154 11.00 -10.45 -33.45
C PRO A 154 11.61 -9.62 -34.58
N PRO A 155 12.50 -8.66 -34.31
CA PRO A 155 13.14 -7.86 -35.31
C PRO A 155 14.22 -8.70 -36.08
N THR A 156 14.43 -8.36 -37.34
CA THR A 156 15.60 -8.87 -38.07
C THR A 156 16.87 -8.07 -37.72
N VAL A 157 18.03 -8.65 -37.94
CA VAL A 157 19.32 -7.99 -37.68
C VAL A 157 19.39 -6.63 -38.42
N GLU A 158 18.90 -6.56 -39.66
CA GLU A 158 18.85 -5.34 -40.47
C GLU A 158 17.99 -4.26 -39.88
N GLN A 159 16.85 -4.62 -39.28
CA GLN A 159 15.95 -3.67 -38.60
C GLN A 159 16.61 -3.11 -37.34
N VAL A 160 17.34 -3.91 -36.58
CA VAL A 160 18.09 -3.47 -35.41
C VAL A 160 19.25 -2.57 -35.83
N GLU A 161 20.01 -2.93 -36.90
CA GLU A 161 21.10 -2.07 -37.41
C GLU A 161 20.60 -0.70 -37.85
N LEU A 162 19.48 -0.66 -38.58
CA LEU A 162 18.87 0.62 -39.00
C LEU A 162 18.45 1.47 -37.81
N TYR A 163 17.84 0.85 -36.81
CA TYR A 163 17.40 1.55 -35.60
C TYR A 163 18.59 2.09 -34.79
N VAL A 164 19.61 1.27 -34.56
CA VAL A 164 20.84 1.66 -33.83
C VAL A 164 21.54 2.83 -34.51
N LYS A 165 21.63 2.82 -35.83
CA LYS A 165 22.19 3.94 -36.63
C LYS A 165 21.35 5.20 -36.49
N THR A 166 20.04 5.08 -36.58
CA THR A 166 19.13 6.23 -36.53
C THR A 166 19.06 6.82 -35.11
N ALA A 167 19.13 5.99 -34.08
CA ALA A 167 19.08 6.40 -32.67
C ALA A 167 20.46 6.79 -32.11
N GLY A 168 21.55 6.61 -32.87
CA GLY A 168 22.92 6.94 -32.43
C GLY A 168 23.42 6.07 -31.27
N LEU A 169 22.95 4.82 -31.19
CA LEU A 169 23.32 3.89 -30.13
C LEU A 169 24.55 3.05 -30.53
N ASP A 170 25.39 2.72 -29.56
CA ASP A 170 26.55 1.84 -29.76
C ASP A 170 26.21 0.40 -29.36
N VAL A 171 25.34 -0.25 -30.14
CA VAL A 171 24.87 -1.62 -29.90
C VAL A 171 25.18 -2.47 -31.10
N ASN A 172 25.80 -3.66 -30.88
CA ASN A 172 26.01 -4.65 -31.94
C ASN A 172 24.69 -5.39 -32.23
N ALA A 173 24.08 -5.09 -33.39
CA ALA A 173 22.78 -5.63 -33.77
C ALA A 173 22.75 -7.17 -33.85
N LYS A 174 23.82 -7.81 -34.33
CA LYS A 174 23.92 -9.28 -34.40
C LYS A 174 23.96 -9.89 -33.00
N ALA A 175 24.77 -9.32 -32.11
CA ALA A 175 24.86 -9.79 -30.72
C ALA A 175 23.53 -9.60 -29.97
N PHE A 176 22.85 -8.49 -30.20
CA PHE A 176 21.53 -8.18 -29.60
C PHE A 176 20.48 -9.22 -30.02
N VAL A 177 20.32 -9.46 -31.31
CA VAL A 177 19.33 -10.40 -31.83
C VAL A 177 19.65 -11.82 -31.33
N SER A 178 20.89 -12.28 -31.42
CA SER A 178 21.31 -13.61 -30.98
C SER A 178 21.09 -13.83 -29.48
N PHE A 179 21.32 -12.80 -28.64
CA PHE A 179 21.09 -12.86 -27.20
C PHE A 179 19.62 -13.01 -26.83
N TYR A 180 18.74 -12.21 -27.45
CA TYR A 180 17.33 -12.33 -27.17
C TYR A 180 16.64 -13.51 -27.84
N GLU A 181 17.13 -13.93 -28.96
CA GLU A 181 16.66 -15.16 -29.60
C GLU A 181 16.97 -16.41 -28.75
N SER A 182 18.17 -16.50 -28.16
CA SER A 182 18.53 -17.59 -27.24
C SER A 182 17.67 -17.60 -25.96
N LYS A 183 17.03 -16.48 -25.63
CA LYS A 183 16.08 -16.31 -24.48
C LYS A 183 14.63 -16.31 -24.91
N GLU A 184 14.30 -16.76 -26.11
CA GLU A 184 12.93 -16.77 -26.66
C GLU A 184 12.22 -15.39 -26.51
N TRP A 185 12.97 -14.29 -26.63
CA TRP A 185 12.50 -12.91 -26.48
C TRP A 185 11.84 -12.66 -25.11
N MET A 186 12.37 -13.28 -24.07
CA MET A 186 11.92 -13.08 -22.69
C MET A 186 12.77 -12.01 -21.97
N VAL A 187 12.09 -11.12 -21.22
CA VAL A 187 12.71 -10.16 -20.29
C VAL A 187 12.24 -10.51 -18.89
N GLY A 188 13.09 -11.18 -18.13
CA GLY A 188 12.71 -11.80 -16.87
C GLY A 188 11.65 -12.89 -17.05
N LYS A 189 10.49 -12.74 -16.44
CA LYS A 189 9.36 -13.69 -16.53
C LYS A 189 8.34 -13.36 -17.63
N ASN A 190 8.52 -12.26 -18.36
CA ASN A 190 7.55 -11.78 -19.34
C ASN A 190 8.13 -11.78 -20.76
N LYS A 191 7.26 -12.02 -21.76
CA LYS A 191 7.64 -11.83 -23.17
C LYS A 191 7.90 -10.37 -23.48
N MET A 192 8.93 -10.10 -24.28
CA MET A 192 9.26 -8.76 -24.74
C MET A 192 8.09 -8.20 -25.58
N VAL A 193 7.72 -6.96 -25.34
CA VAL A 193 6.64 -6.26 -26.05
C VAL A 193 7.22 -5.26 -27.06
N ASN A 194 8.36 -4.66 -26.73
CA ASN A 194 9.05 -3.69 -27.57
C ASN A 194 10.57 -3.91 -27.49
N TRP A 195 11.17 -4.35 -28.59
CA TRP A 195 12.61 -4.62 -28.68
C TRP A 195 13.45 -3.34 -28.75
N GLN A 196 12.88 -2.22 -29.25
CA GLN A 196 13.59 -0.95 -29.34
C GLN A 196 13.93 -0.38 -27.95
N ALA A 197 13.11 -0.69 -26.94
CA ALA A 197 13.39 -0.29 -25.57
C ALA A 197 14.48 -1.14 -24.89
N GLY A 198 14.91 -2.22 -25.54
CA GLY A 198 15.98 -3.11 -25.07
C GLY A 198 17.36 -2.86 -25.73
N CYS A 199 17.41 -2.00 -26.74
CA CYS A 199 18.65 -1.49 -27.31
C CYS A 199 19.20 -0.35 -26.49
#